data_23b0dc8b545c2467724131edb1dfe20b
#
_entry.id   23b0dc8b545c2467724131edb1dfe20b
#
_cell.length_a   1.000
_cell.length_b   1.000
_cell.length_c   1.000
_cell.angle_alpha   90.00
_cell.angle_beta   90.00
_cell.angle_gamma   90.00
#
_symmetry.space_group_name_H-M   'P 1'
#
loop_
_entity.id
_entity.type
_entity.pdbx_description
1 polymer ?
#
loop_
_entity_poly.entity_id
_entity_poly.type
_entity_poly.pdbx_seq_one_letter_code
_entity_poly.pdbx_strand_id
1 'polypeptide(L)'
;MKVICVDDEKYVLADLLETIKEIPEIVEATGFRSIQEAFSFIQTHSVQIAFLDIDMPEMNGLDVAKKIHELSPATAIIFTTGYPQFALDAFKTHAIGYLLKPIKKEAIIGELENYRKLQQTAFAEDSQKPRFYAKTFGTFEFFVDGQPLKVSRKKSKELLAYMIDRQGAALTRKDFAAVIFEDQQYDRNVQSYLTKLLADLQSSLEKAGAGEVFVHTGETYSVDFNKFGCDYIDYLNGKPMNETDCFAGEYMSQYSWGEDSIYRFE
;
A
#
# COMPACT_ATOMS: atom_id res chain seq x y z
N MET A 1 -2.18 23.93 2.07
CA MET A 1 -2.14 23.01 0.90
C MET A 1 -1.90 23.81 -0.37
N LYS A 2 -1.22 23.24 -1.36
CA LYS A 2 -1.07 23.82 -2.71
C LYS A 2 -2.01 23.10 -3.65
N VAL A 3 -2.83 23.84 -4.36
CA VAL A 3 -3.86 23.27 -5.24
C VAL A 3 -3.78 23.87 -6.64
N ILE A 4 -4.25 23.11 -7.62
CA ILE A 4 -4.52 23.64 -8.97
C ILE A 4 -5.99 23.52 -9.31
N CYS A 5 -6.47 24.41 -10.19
CA CYS A 5 -7.79 24.37 -10.78
C CYS A 5 -7.65 24.36 -12.30
N VAL A 6 -8.29 23.41 -12.97
CA VAL A 6 -8.27 23.30 -14.44
C VAL A 6 -9.70 23.36 -14.96
N ASP A 7 -10.00 24.42 -15.70
CA ASP A 7 -11.32 24.69 -16.28
C ASP A 7 -11.13 25.62 -17.48
N ASP A 8 -11.66 25.29 -18.64
CA ASP A 8 -11.52 26.08 -19.86
C ASP A 8 -12.37 27.36 -19.82
N GLU A 9 -13.43 27.37 -19.01
CA GLU A 9 -14.31 28.51 -18.83
C GLU A 9 -13.70 29.56 -17.88
N LYS A 10 -13.25 30.69 -18.45
CA LYS A 10 -12.55 31.76 -17.71
C LYS A 10 -13.27 32.23 -16.45
N TYR A 11 -14.57 32.41 -16.51
CA TYR A 11 -15.35 32.99 -15.41
C TYR A 11 -15.60 31.92 -14.32
N VAL A 12 -15.84 30.69 -14.69
CA VAL A 12 -16.01 29.57 -13.76
C VAL A 12 -14.72 29.29 -13.00
N LEU A 13 -13.59 29.27 -13.72
CA LEU A 13 -12.27 29.15 -13.09
C LEU A 13 -11.97 30.29 -12.10
N ALA A 14 -12.32 31.53 -12.49
CA ALA A 14 -12.08 32.68 -11.62
C ALA A 14 -12.93 32.63 -10.34
N ASP A 15 -14.21 32.25 -10.45
CA ASP A 15 -15.14 32.07 -9.32
C ASP A 15 -14.65 30.95 -8.36
N LEU A 16 -14.23 29.83 -8.92
CA LEU A 16 -13.65 28.74 -8.15
C LEU A 16 -12.39 29.18 -7.39
N LEU A 17 -11.48 29.88 -8.06
CA LEU A 17 -10.25 30.39 -7.45
C LEU A 17 -10.55 31.43 -6.35
N GLU A 18 -11.54 32.28 -6.53
CA GLU A 18 -11.97 33.26 -5.51
C GLU A 18 -12.53 32.53 -4.27
N THR A 19 -13.40 31.54 -4.48
CA THR A 19 -13.95 30.71 -3.40
C THR A 19 -12.85 29.92 -2.65
N ILE A 20 -11.88 29.36 -3.36
CA ILE A 20 -10.75 28.61 -2.78
C ILE A 20 -9.84 29.52 -1.94
N LYS A 21 -9.57 30.74 -2.38
CA LYS A 21 -8.74 31.70 -1.64
C LYS A 21 -9.32 32.12 -0.28
N GLU A 22 -10.61 31.98 -0.09
CA GLU A 22 -11.24 32.19 1.22
C GLU A 22 -11.00 31.05 2.23
N ILE A 23 -10.39 29.96 1.81
CA ILE A 23 -10.15 28.78 2.66
C ILE A 23 -8.73 28.86 3.23
N PRO A 24 -8.56 29.12 4.55
CA PRO A 24 -7.25 29.40 5.15
C PRO A 24 -6.20 28.30 4.99
N GLU A 25 -6.66 27.09 4.74
CA GLU A 25 -5.81 25.90 4.63
C GLU A 25 -5.13 25.77 3.27
N ILE A 26 -5.64 26.47 2.27
CA ILE A 26 -5.07 26.51 0.93
C ILE A 26 -4.11 27.73 0.88
N VAL A 27 -2.82 27.43 0.90
CA VAL A 27 -1.77 28.46 0.90
C VAL A 27 -1.42 28.95 -0.50
N GLU A 28 -1.73 28.15 -1.52
CA GLU A 28 -1.45 28.48 -2.92
C GLU A 28 -2.50 27.81 -3.81
N ALA A 29 -3.14 28.59 -4.68
CA ALA A 29 -4.11 28.11 -5.67
C ALA A 29 -3.74 28.68 -7.03
N THR A 30 -3.47 27.83 -8.01
CA THR A 30 -3.11 28.23 -9.38
C THR A 30 -4.17 27.72 -10.37
N GLY A 31 -4.68 28.60 -11.22
CA GLY A 31 -5.68 28.26 -12.23
C GLY A 31 -5.09 28.08 -13.62
N PHE A 32 -5.55 27.09 -14.34
CA PHE A 32 -5.16 26.79 -15.71
C PHE A 32 -6.39 26.65 -16.61
N ARG A 33 -6.35 27.29 -17.75
CA ARG A 33 -7.35 27.12 -18.83
C ARG A 33 -6.84 26.16 -19.90
N SER A 34 -5.56 25.86 -19.90
CA SER A 34 -4.90 24.90 -20.77
C SER A 34 -4.47 23.69 -19.96
N ILE A 35 -4.85 22.52 -20.43
CA ILE A 35 -4.45 21.22 -19.85
C ILE A 35 -2.93 21.03 -19.93
N GLN A 36 -2.31 21.47 -21.02
CA GLN A 36 -0.87 21.36 -21.24
C GLN A 36 -0.06 22.18 -20.23
N GLU A 37 -0.55 23.39 -19.92
CA GLU A 37 0.07 24.24 -18.88
C GLU A 37 -0.05 23.60 -17.49
N ALA A 38 -1.21 22.99 -17.18
CA ALA A 38 -1.41 22.27 -15.92
C ALA A 38 -0.47 21.07 -15.80
N PHE A 39 -0.29 20.26 -16.85
CA PHE A 39 0.65 19.16 -16.86
C PHE A 39 2.11 19.62 -16.67
N SER A 40 2.51 20.67 -17.37
CA SER A 40 3.86 21.24 -17.25
C SER A 40 4.12 21.76 -15.82
N PHE A 41 3.11 22.33 -15.18
CA PHE A 41 3.19 22.81 -13.81
C PHE A 41 3.34 21.66 -12.81
N ILE A 42 2.53 20.60 -12.93
CA ILE A 42 2.56 19.44 -12.03
C ILE A 42 3.92 18.72 -12.10
N GLN A 43 4.55 18.67 -13.27
CA GLN A 43 5.88 18.03 -13.42
C GLN A 43 7.00 18.75 -12.64
N THR A 44 6.82 20.03 -12.36
CA THR A 44 7.85 20.88 -11.73
C THR A 44 7.48 21.38 -10.34
N HIS A 45 6.22 21.23 -9.95
CA HIS A 45 5.71 21.72 -8.66
C HIS A 45 4.96 20.60 -7.92
N SER A 46 5.13 20.56 -6.60
CA SER A 46 4.34 19.67 -5.74
C SER A 46 2.95 20.21 -5.56
N VAL A 47 1.94 19.46 -6.03
CA VAL A 47 0.52 19.77 -5.94
C VAL A 47 -0.16 18.70 -5.09
N GLN A 48 -0.92 19.11 -4.07
CA GLN A 48 -1.65 18.17 -3.21
C GLN A 48 -3.02 17.83 -3.79
N ILE A 49 -3.74 18.79 -4.38
CA ILE A 49 -5.09 18.58 -4.91
C ILE A 49 -5.23 19.28 -6.25
N ALA A 50 -5.81 18.58 -7.22
CA ALA A 50 -6.24 19.15 -8.49
C ALA A 50 -7.78 19.16 -8.57
N PHE A 51 -8.35 20.35 -8.70
CA PHE A 51 -9.76 20.55 -9.05
C PHE A 51 -9.87 20.56 -10.57
N LEU A 52 -10.64 19.62 -11.14
CA LEU A 52 -10.72 19.40 -12.58
C LEU A 52 -12.16 19.51 -13.08
N ASP A 53 -12.39 20.36 -14.07
CA ASP A 53 -13.63 20.23 -14.84
C ASP A 53 -13.62 18.96 -15.68
N ILE A 54 -14.78 18.37 -15.92
CA ILE A 54 -14.94 17.15 -16.73
C ILE A 54 -15.14 17.51 -18.21
N ASP A 55 -15.96 18.52 -18.48
CA ASP A 55 -16.37 18.87 -19.85
C ASP A 55 -15.46 19.96 -20.46
N MET A 56 -14.27 19.55 -20.86
CA MET A 56 -13.29 20.41 -21.50
C MET A 56 -13.05 20.02 -22.96
N PRO A 57 -12.88 20.98 -23.90
CA PRO A 57 -12.86 20.71 -25.34
C PRO A 57 -11.60 19.94 -25.81
N GLU A 58 -10.45 20.13 -25.15
CA GLU A 58 -9.19 19.49 -25.59
C GLU A 58 -9.10 18.02 -25.17
N MET A 59 -9.51 17.72 -23.94
CA MET A 59 -9.47 16.39 -23.34
C MET A 59 -10.50 16.32 -22.22
N ASN A 60 -11.22 15.21 -22.13
CA ASN A 60 -12.16 15.00 -21.03
C ASN A 60 -11.43 14.96 -19.69
N GLY A 61 -11.98 15.62 -18.69
CA GLY A 61 -11.38 15.71 -17.35
C GLY A 61 -11.07 14.36 -16.69
N LEU A 62 -11.81 13.29 -17.03
CA LEU A 62 -11.51 11.94 -16.57
C LEU A 62 -10.18 11.42 -17.13
N ASP A 63 -9.84 11.76 -18.38
CA ASP A 63 -8.57 11.37 -18.99
C ASP A 63 -7.43 12.27 -18.51
N VAL A 64 -7.72 13.55 -18.23
CA VAL A 64 -6.79 14.46 -17.53
C VAL A 64 -6.42 13.91 -16.15
N ALA A 65 -7.39 13.42 -15.39
CA ALA A 65 -7.17 12.82 -14.08
C ALA A 65 -6.23 11.60 -14.14
N LYS A 66 -6.44 10.69 -15.09
CA LYS A 66 -5.53 9.56 -15.33
C LYS A 66 -4.10 10.02 -15.63
N LYS A 67 -3.97 11.04 -16.47
CA LYS A 67 -2.66 11.59 -16.84
C LYS A 67 -1.96 12.27 -15.66
N ILE A 68 -2.70 13.00 -14.83
CA ILE A 68 -2.16 13.55 -13.58
C ILE A 68 -1.69 12.44 -12.65
N HIS A 69 -2.45 11.36 -12.53
CA HIS A 69 -2.06 10.23 -11.70
C HIS A 69 -0.75 9.58 -12.19
N GLU A 70 -0.53 9.46 -13.51
CA GLU A 70 0.75 9.01 -14.07
C GLU A 70 1.91 9.97 -13.78
N LEU A 71 1.68 11.28 -13.85
CA LEU A 71 2.72 12.31 -13.67
C LEU A 71 3.04 12.58 -12.19
N SER A 72 2.03 12.53 -11.34
CA SER A 72 2.11 12.81 -9.91
C SER A 72 1.08 11.96 -9.14
N PRO A 73 1.40 10.71 -8.80
CA PRO A 73 0.49 9.79 -8.10
C PRO A 73 0.00 10.30 -6.74
N ALA A 74 0.76 11.23 -6.14
CA ALA A 74 0.41 11.83 -4.85
C ALA A 74 -0.61 12.97 -4.96
N THR A 75 -0.95 13.44 -6.17
CA THR A 75 -1.93 14.50 -6.38
C THR A 75 -3.35 13.93 -6.32
N ALA A 76 -4.11 14.31 -5.33
CA ALA A 76 -5.52 13.92 -5.21
C ALA A 76 -6.40 14.70 -6.21
N ILE A 77 -7.43 14.04 -6.73
CA ILE A 77 -8.33 14.63 -7.72
C ILE A 77 -9.69 14.91 -7.11
N ILE A 78 -10.21 16.11 -7.33
CA ILE A 78 -11.60 16.52 -7.05
C ILE A 78 -12.20 17.04 -8.34
N PHE A 79 -13.23 16.39 -8.83
CA PHE A 79 -13.93 16.89 -10.01
C PHE A 79 -14.88 18.03 -9.69
N THR A 80 -14.95 18.99 -10.62
CA THR A 80 -15.85 20.15 -10.54
C THR A 80 -16.63 20.23 -11.85
N THR A 81 -17.92 19.99 -11.85
CA THR A 81 -18.71 19.91 -13.09
C THR A 81 -20.16 20.30 -12.92
N GLY A 82 -20.81 20.72 -14.00
CA GLY A 82 -22.26 20.92 -14.05
C GLY A 82 -23.08 19.63 -14.30
N TYR A 83 -22.44 18.49 -14.51
CA TYR A 83 -23.09 17.29 -15.01
C TYR A 83 -23.07 16.14 -13.98
N PRO A 84 -24.17 15.85 -13.29
CA PRO A 84 -24.19 14.81 -12.23
C PRO A 84 -24.02 13.37 -12.74
N GLN A 85 -24.25 13.14 -14.03
CA GLN A 85 -24.17 11.79 -14.63
C GLN A 85 -22.76 11.20 -14.68
N PHE A 86 -21.71 12.01 -14.61
CA PHE A 86 -20.34 11.53 -14.63
C PHE A 86 -19.81 11.07 -13.26
N ALA A 87 -20.60 11.18 -12.20
CA ALA A 87 -20.16 10.81 -10.87
C ALA A 87 -19.66 9.36 -10.77
N LEU A 88 -20.35 8.41 -11.39
CA LEU A 88 -19.93 6.99 -11.39
C LEU A 88 -18.61 6.76 -12.12
N ASP A 89 -18.36 7.49 -13.21
CA ASP A 89 -17.12 7.36 -13.96
C ASP A 89 -15.96 8.08 -13.25
N ALA A 90 -16.24 9.17 -12.55
CA ALA A 90 -15.28 9.86 -11.71
C ALA A 90 -14.75 8.94 -10.59
N PHE A 91 -15.60 8.15 -9.95
CA PHE A 91 -15.17 7.18 -8.93
C PHE A 91 -14.19 6.12 -9.48
N LYS A 92 -14.31 5.73 -10.75
CA LYS A 92 -13.39 4.77 -11.38
C LYS A 92 -11.97 5.34 -11.60
N THR A 93 -11.80 6.65 -11.52
CA THR A 93 -10.49 7.32 -11.64
C THR A 93 -9.79 7.53 -10.29
N HIS A 94 -10.31 6.94 -9.21
CA HIS A 94 -9.83 7.13 -7.85
C HIS A 94 -9.89 8.60 -7.36
N ALA A 95 -10.80 9.40 -7.93
CA ALA A 95 -11.04 10.75 -7.43
C ALA A 95 -11.57 10.70 -5.99
N ILE A 96 -11.08 11.61 -5.17
CA ILE A 96 -11.45 11.71 -3.75
C ILE A 96 -12.72 12.54 -3.52
N GLY A 97 -13.15 13.31 -4.53
CA GLY A 97 -14.31 14.17 -4.41
C GLY A 97 -14.94 14.52 -5.76
N TYR A 98 -16.21 14.96 -5.68
CA TYR A 98 -17.03 15.36 -6.81
C TYR A 98 -17.94 16.52 -6.43
N LEU A 99 -17.70 17.69 -7.02
CA LEU A 99 -18.42 18.92 -6.72
C LEU A 99 -19.28 19.35 -7.91
N LEU A 100 -20.55 19.59 -7.67
CA LEU A 100 -21.45 20.13 -8.69
C LEU A 100 -21.41 21.67 -8.70
N LYS A 101 -21.28 22.25 -9.90
CA LYS A 101 -21.40 23.69 -10.12
C LYS A 101 -22.86 24.15 -9.92
N PRO A 102 -23.14 25.29 -9.25
CA PRO A 102 -22.20 26.23 -8.67
C PRO A 102 -21.56 25.73 -7.37
N ILE A 103 -20.24 25.85 -7.26
CA ILE A 103 -19.45 25.28 -6.17
C ILE A 103 -19.51 26.22 -4.96
N LYS A 104 -19.97 25.69 -3.83
CA LYS A 104 -20.02 26.41 -2.57
C LYS A 104 -18.78 26.10 -1.73
N LYS A 105 -18.34 27.10 -0.96
CA LYS A 105 -17.20 27.00 -0.04
C LYS A 105 -17.31 25.80 0.91
N GLU A 106 -18.50 25.58 1.47
CA GLU A 106 -18.79 24.49 2.40
C GLU A 106 -18.58 23.10 1.75
N ALA A 107 -18.90 22.97 0.45
CA ALA A 107 -18.68 21.74 -0.29
C ALA A 107 -17.18 21.46 -0.50
N ILE A 108 -16.39 22.48 -0.82
CA ILE A 108 -14.93 22.36 -0.92
C ILE A 108 -14.36 21.96 0.45
N ILE A 109 -14.77 22.58 1.54
CA ILE A 109 -14.30 22.26 2.90
C ILE A 109 -14.60 20.78 3.22
N GLY A 110 -15.79 20.28 2.86
CA GLY A 110 -16.16 18.88 3.06
C GLY A 110 -15.20 17.91 2.34
N GLU A 111 -14.82 18.21 1.09
CA GLU A 111 -13.86 17.37 0.35
C GLU A 111 -12.43 17.49 0.90
N LEU A 112 -12.03 18.67 1.39
CA LEU A 112 -10.75 18.82 2.07
C LEU A 112 -10.67 18.05 3.38
N GLU A 113 -11.78 17.93 4.12
CA GLU A 113 -11.88 17.09 5.31
C GLU A 113 -11.77 15.60 4.94
N ASN A 114 -12.42 15.17 3.86
CA ASN A 114 -12.28 13.81 3.33
C ASN A 114 -10.84 13.52 2.92
N TYR A 115 -10.18 14.43 2.19
CA TYR A 115 -8.77 14.33 1.85
C TYR A 115 -7.88 14.16 3.08
N ARG A 116 -8.11 14.95 4.15
CA ARG A 116 -7.35 14.83 5.39
C ARG A 116 -7.58 13.48 6.08
N LYS A 117 -8.82 13.00 6.13
CA LYS A 117 -9.12 11.69 6.70
C LYS A 117 -8.37 10.61 5.94
N LEU A 118 -8.39 10.64 4.60
CA LEU A 118 -7.62 9.73 3.76
C LEU A 118 -6.12 9.84 4.01
N GLN A 119 -5.57 11.06 4.09
CA GLN A 119 -4.17 11.29 4.43
C GLN A 119 -3.85 10.82 5.85
N GLN A 120 -4.69 11.11 6.84
CA GLN A 120 -4.48 10.66 8.21
C GLN A 120 -4.54 9.14 8.32
N THR A 121 -5.41 8.48 7.56
CA THR A 121 -5.44 7.02 7.46
C THR A 121 -4.16 6.51 6.79
N ALA A 122 -3.73 7.10 5.69
CA ALA A 122 -2.46 6.77 5.02
C ALA A 122 -1.23 7.08 5.90
N PHE A 123 -1.21 8.22 6.61
CA PHE A 123 -0.14 8.54 7.57
C PHE A 123 -0.23 7.71 8.86
N ALA A 124 -1.43 7.31 9.31
CA ALA A 124 -1.60 6.39 10.40
C ALA A 124 -1.17 4.97 10.00
N GLU A 125 -1.38 4.58 8.75
CA GLU A 125 -0.88 3.33 8.17
C GLU A 125 0.64 3.35 7.98
N ASP A 126 1.23 4.47 7.56
CA ASP A 126 2.70 4.60 7.44
C ASP A 126 3.39 4.80 8.82
N SER A 127 2.72 5.44 9.78
CA SER A 127 3.17 5.51 11.18
C SER A 127 2.76 4.29 12.02
N GLN A 128 1.93 3.38 11.47
CA GLN A 128 1.48 2.12 12.06
C GLN A 128 1.89 0.89 11.25
N LYS A 129 2.82 1.01 10.29
CA LYS A 129 3.49 -0.23 9.84
C LYS A 129 4.11 -0.81 11.11
N PRO A 130 3.65 -1.98 11.54
CA PRO A 130 4.16 -2.57 12.77
C PRO A 130 5.67 -2.66 12.62
N ARG A 131 6.40 -2.43 13.69
CA ARG A 131 7.87 -2.48 13.72
C ARG A 131 8.42 -3.70 12.99
N PHE A 132 7.66 -4.79 13.04
CA PHE A 132 7.93 -6.04 12.32
C PHE A 132 6.81 -6.30 11.33
N TYR A 133 7.17 -6.56 10.10
CA TYR A 133 6.20 -6.80 9.02
C TYR A 133 6.66 -7.92 8.08
N ALA A 134 5.77 -8.87 7.79
CA ALA A 134 5.98 -9.91 6.81
C ALA A 134 5.24 -9.57 5.52
N LYS A 135 5.96 -9.45 4.42
CA LYS A 135 5.42 -9.40 3.07
C LYS A 135 5.40 -10.82 2.51
N THR A 136 4.23 -11.33 2.17
CA THR A 136 4.02 -12.70 1.68
C THR A 136 3.53 -12.73 0.24
N PHE A 137 2.83 -11.69 -0.22
CA PHE A 137 2.39 -11.57 -1.60
C PHE A 137 3.57 -11.21 -2.52
N GLY A 138 3.71 -11.97 -3.63
CA GLY A 138 4.90 -11.98 -4.46
C GLY A 138 6.08 -12.69 -3.79
N THR A 139 7.21 -12.01 -3.70
CA THR A 139 8.43 -12.53 -3.03
C THR A 139 8.38 -12.26 -1.53
N PHE A 140 8.57 -13.31 -0.72
CA PHE A 140 8.59 -13.19 0.74
C PHE A 140 9.74 -12.31 1.23
N GLU A 141 9.41 -11.37 2.09
CA GLU A 141 10.36 -10.58 2.85
C GLU A 141 9.85 -10.30 4.26
N PHE A 142 10.76 -10.30 5.24
CA PHE A 142 10.46 -9.89 6.60
C PHE A 142 11.20 -8.60 6.92
N PHE A 143 10.47 -7.58 7.36
CA PHE A 143 10.99 -6.25 7.65
C PHE A 143 11.06 -6.00 9.15
N VAL A 144 12.12 -5.36 9.58
CA VAL A 144 12.32 -4.83 10.92
C VAL A 144 12.60 -3.34 10.80
N ASP A 145 11.78 -2.49 11.40
CA ASP A 145 11.87 -1.03 11.27
C ASP A 145 12.00 -0.56 9.79
N GLY A 146 11.23 -1.21 8.89
CA GLY A 146 11.24 -0.93 7.44
C GLY A 146 12.44 -1.45 6.67
N GLN A 147 13.39 -2.14 7.32
CA GLN A 147 14.56 -2.73 6.67
C GLN A 147 14.43 -4.26 6.56
N PRO A 148 14.81 -4.86 5.42
CA PRO A 148 14.76 -6.31 5.26
C PRO A 148 15.63 -7.03 6.31
N LEU A 149 15.07 -8.09 6.91
CA LEU A 149 15.79 -8.94 7.86
C LEU A 149 16.99 -9.61 7.19
N LYS A 150 18.18 -9.36 7.72
CA LYS A 150 19.41 -9.99 7.25
C LYS A 150 19.62 -11.32 7.98
N VAL A 151 19.58 -12.41 7.23
CA VAL A 151 19.92 -13.76 7.70
C VAL A 151 21.22 -14.22 7.05
N SER A 152 22.00 -15.05 7.73
CA SER A 152 23.26 -15.56 7.17
C SER A 152 23.03 -16.64 6.13
N ARG A 153 21.90 -17.36 6.19
CA ARG A 153 21.54 -18.47 5.29
C ARG A 153 20.17 -18.27 4.68
N LYS A 154 20.06 -18.40 3.35
CA LYS A 154 18.77 -18.28 2.65
C LYS A 154 17.70 -19.24 3.20
N LYS A 155 18.10 -20.48 3.54
CA LYS A 155 17.17 -21.47 4.12
C LYS A 155 16.70 -21.13 5.54
N SER A 156 17.40 -20.29 6.28
CA SER A 156 16.89 -19.78 7.56
C SER A 156 15.70 -18.81 7.35
N LYS A 157 15.73 -18.03 6.27
CA LYS A 157 14.60 -17.17 5.88
C LYS A 157 13.40 -17.99 5.39
N GLU A 158 13.66 -19.08 4.68
CA GLU A 158 12.63 -20.02 4.24
C GLU A 158 11.91 -20.70 5.42
N LEU A 159 12.62 -21.02 6.51
CA LEU A 159 11.99 -21.51 7.76
C LEU A 159 11.00 -20.48 8.33
N LEU A 160 11.38 -19.21 8.36
CA LEU A 160 10.50 -18.13 8.82
C LEU A 160 9.26 -18.00 7.93
N ALA A 161 9.46 -18.00 6.61
CA ALA A 161 8.37 -17.95 5.64
C ALA A 161 7.38 -19.10 5.84
N TYR A 162 7.89 -20.32 6.02
CA TYR A 162 7.05 -21.51 6.24
C TYR A 162 6.28 -21.45 7.57
N MET A 163 6.89 -20.97 8.67
CA MET A 163 6.17 -20.76 9.93
C MET A 163 5.04 -19.73 9.78
N ILE A 164 5.25 -18.69 8.98
CA ILE A 164 4.23 -17.66 8.69
C ILE A 164 3.11 -18.25 7.81
N ASP A 165 3.46 -19.05 6.77
CA ASP A 165 2.47 -19.75 5.95
C ASP A 165 1.57 -20.66 6.79
N ARG A 166 2.13 -21.33 7.81
CA ARG A 166 1.41 -22.20 8.74
C ARG A 166 0.66 -21.44 9.85
N GLN A 167 0.56 -20.13 9.73
CA GLN A 167 -0.23 -19.26 10.62
C GLN A 167 0.10 -19.45 12.11
N GLY A 168 1.37 -19.61 12.44
CA GLY A 168 1.82 -19.79 13.82
C GLY A 168 1.55 -21.18 14.42
N ALA A 169 1.18 -22.17 13.59
CA ALA A 169 1.08 -23.55 14.04
C ALA A 169 2.42 -24.03 14.61
N ALA A 170 2.37 -24.84 15.65
CA ALA A 170 3.56 -25.45 16.24
C ALA A 170 4.16 -26.51 15.31
N LEU A 171 5.34 -26.26 14.76
CA LEU A 171 6.04 -27.11 13.79
C LEU A 171 7.22 -27.81 14.43
N THR A 172 7.42 -29.07 14.10
CA THR A 172 8.57 -29.85 14.50
C THR A 172 9.70 -29.78 13.45
N ARG A 173 10.91 -30.23 13.82
CA ARG A 173 12.00 -30.36 12.81
C ARG A 173 11.65 -31.29 11.66
N LYS A 174 10.77 -32.29 11.89
CA LYS A 174 10.31 -33.19 10.82
C LYS A 174 9.41 -32.47 9.82
N ASP A 175 8.55 -31.55 10.30
CA ASP A 175 7.67 -30.77 9.44
C ASP A 175 8.49 -29.83 8.53
N PHE A 176 9.52 -29.20 9.05
CA PHE A 176 10.45 -28.42 8.24
C PHE A 176 11.22 -29.28 7.25
N ALA A 177 11.67 -30.46 7.66
CA ALA A 177 12.42 -31.35 6.77
C ALA A 177 11.59 -31.81 5.58
N ALA A 178 10.32 -32.13 5.81
CA ALA A 178 9.41 -32.61 4.77
C ALA A 178 9.20 -31.60 3.64
N VAL A 179 9.30 -30.29 3.92
CA VAL A 179 9.06 -29.22 2.95
C VAL A 179 10.35 -28.61 2.41
N ILE A 180 11.32 -28.33 3.29
CA ILE A 180 12.56 -27.62 2.89
C ILE A 180 13.60 -28.56 2.29
N PHE A 181 13.46 -29.88 2.52
CA PHE A 181 14.36 -30.92 2.07
C PHE A 181 13.60 -32.10 1.44
N GLU A 182 12.58 -31.81 0.60
CA GLU A 182 11.67 -32.78 -0.02
C GLU A 182 12.37 -34.03 -0.60
N ASP A 183 13.54 -33.81 -1.22
CA ASP A 183 14.32 -34.86 -1.88
C ASP A 183 15.30 -35.60 -0.94
N GLN A 184 15.31 -35.28 0.35
CA GLN A 184 16.29 -35.84 1.29
C GLN A 184 15.62 -36.64 2.40
N GLN A 185 16.24 -37.79 2.75
CA GLN A 185 15.81 -38.51 3.94
C GLN A 185 16.12 -37.74 5.22
N TYR A 186 15.20 -37.79 6.18
CA TYR A 186 15.37 -37.18 7.49
C TYR A 186 16.40 -37.92 8.33
N ASP A 187 17.68 -37.79 7.94
CA ASP A 187 18.82 -38.38 8.61
C ASP A 187 19.48 -37.44 9.63
N ARG A 188 20.57 -37.88 10.26
CA ARG A 188 21.32 -37.06 11.23
C ARG A 188 21.92 -35.81 10.62
N ASN A 189 22.25 -35.80 9.33
CA ASN A 189 22.84 -34.63 8.66
C ASN A 189 21.78 -33.54 8.49
N VAL A 190 20.57 -33.92 8.00
CA VAL A 190 19.43 -33.01 7.87
C VAL A 190 19.01 -32.43 9.24
N GLN A 191 18.97 -33.28 10.29
CA GLN A 191 18.67 -32.81 11.66
C GLN A 191 19.70 -31.80 12.17
N SER A 192 21.00 -32.11 11.99
CA SER A 192 22.08 -31.19 12.37
C SER A 192 22.03 -29.87 11.61
N TYR A 193 21.70 -29.92 10.31
CA TYR A 193 21.61 -28.73 9.47
C TYR A 193 20.40 -27.89 9.85
N LEU A 194 19.23 -28.48 10.06
CA LEU A 194 18.04 -27.77 10.57
C LEU A 194 18.31 -27.08 11.90
N THR A 195 19.01 -27.73 12.83
CA THR A 195 19.40 -27.12 14.09
C THR A 195 20.22 -25.86 13.87
N LYS A 196 21.16 -25.87 12.91
CA LYS A 196 21.97 -24.69 12.56
C LYS A 196 21.14 -23.59 11.90
N LEU A 197 20.15 -23.94 11.06
CA LEU A 197 19.26 -22.98 10.39
C LEU A 197 18.33 -22.30 11.40
N LEU A 198 17.75 -23.05 12.32
CA LEU A 198 16.89 -22.51 13.41
C LEU A 198 17.68 -21.59 14.33
N ALA A 199 18.92 -21.99 14.71
CA ALA A 199 19.78 -21.14 15.51
C ALA A 199 20.21 -19.84 14.78
N ASP A 200 20.48 -19.92 13.47
CA ASP A 200 20.80 -18.76 12.65
C ASP A 200 19.60 -17.82 12.52
N LEU A 201 18.38 -18.34 12.33
CA LEU A 201 17.16 -17.56 12.31
C LEU A 201 16.93 -16.85 13.65
N GLN A 202 16.96 -17.59 14.75
CA GLN A 202 16.77 -17.03 16.09
C GLN A 202 17.78 -15.92 16.37
N SER A 203 19.07 -16.17 16.12
CA SER A 203 20.14 -15.18 16.33
C SER A 203 19.96 -13.95 15.42
N SER A 204 19.48 -14.13 14.18
CA SER A 204 19.23 -13.01 13.25
C SER A 204 18.07 -12.14 13.73
N LEU A 205 16.98 -12.75 14.18
CA LEU A 205 15.83 -12.05 14.75
C LEU A 205 16.21 -11.31 16.05
N GLU A 206 16.96 -11.97 16.96
CA GLU A 206 17.44 -11.34 18.21
C GLU A 206 18.33 -10.13 17.93
N LYS A 207 19.29 -10.24 17.02
CA LYS A 207 20.17 -9.12 16.61
C LYS A 207 19.41 -7.95 15.99
N ALA A 208 18.33 -8.24 15.28
CA ALA A 208 17.43 -7.23 14.73
C ALA A 208 16.44 -6.66 15.76
N GLY A 209 16.42 -7.18 16.99
CA GLY A 209 15.46 -6.78 18.02
C GLY A 209 14.06 -7.32 17.80
N ALA A 210 13.91 -8.38 17.01
CA ALA A 210 12.66 -9.06 16.68
C ALA A 210 12.56 -10.47 17.29
N GLY A 211 13.34 -10.77 18.31
CA GLY A 211 13.39 -12.10 18.94
C GLY A 211 12.04 -12.58 19.46
N GLU A 212 11.16 -11.66 19.84
CA GLU A 212 9.79 -11.96 20.33
C GLU A 212 8.85 -12.53 19.26
N VAL A 213 9.20 -12.41 17.98
CA VAL A 213 8.43 -12.99 16.86
C VAL A 213 8.59 -14.50 16.82
N PHE A 214 9.74 -15.02 17.22
CA PHE A 214 10.09 -16.44 17.18
C PHE A 214 9.78 -17.13 18.50
N VAL A 215 8.94 -18.16 18.43
CA VAL A 215 8.52 -18.96 19.59
C VAL A 215 9.09 -20.35 19.49
N HIS A 216 9.82 -20.76 20.54
CA HIS A 216 10.36 -22.10 20.68
C HIS A 216 9.89 -22.71 21.99
N THR A 217 9.13 -23.80 21.92
CA THR A 217 8.59 -24.50 23.09
C THR A 217 8.83 -26.01 22.96
N GLY A 218 9.74 -26.52 23.80
CA GLY A 218 10.11 -27.94 23.75
C GLY A 218 10.74 -28.33 22.41
N GLU A 219 10.04 -29.15 21.63
CA GLU A 219 10.51 -29.61 20.31
C GLU A 219 9.86 -28.85 19.13
N THR A 220 9.02 -27.85 19.42
CA THR A 220 8.24 -27.14 18.41
C THR A 220 8.68 -25.69 18.25
N TYR A 221 8.50 -25.18 17.05
CA TYR A 221 8.84 -23.83 16.62
C TYR A 221 7.62 -23.19 15.94
N SER A 222 7.39 -21.93 16.21
CA SER A 222 6.30 -21.14 15.60
C SER A 222 6.64 -19.66 15.56
N VAL A 223 5.72 -18.86 15.05
CA VAL A 223 5.76 -17.38 15.14
C VAL A 223 4.54 -16.86 15.88
N ASP A 224 4.72 -15.77 16.63
CA ASP A 224 3.62 -15.08 17.31
C ASP A 224 3.09 -13.94 16.43
N PHE A 225 1.93 -14.14 15.80
CA PHE A 225 1.28 -13.15 14.93
C PHE A 225 0.82 -11.88 15.65
N ASN A 226 0.79 -11.87 16.99
CA ASN A 226 0.50 -10.64 17.72
C ASN A 226 1.69 -9.67 17.75
N LYS A 227 2.86 -10.11 17.28
CA LYS A 227 4.11 -9.36 17.32
C LYS A 227 4.48 -8.68 16.01
N PHE A 228 3.85 -9.04 14.90
CA PHE A 228 4.17 -8.46 13.59
C PHE A 228 2.91 -8.34 12.70
N GLY A 229 2.95 -7.42 11.75
CA GLY A 229 1.96 -7.32 10.69
C GLY A 229 2.28 -8.25 9.52
N CYS A 230 1.25 -8.63 8.75
CA CYS A 230 1.40 -9.54 7.63
C CYS A 230 0.32 -9.24 6.59
N ASP A 231 0.71 -9.00 5.33
CA ASP A 231 -0.20 -8.74 4.22
C ASP A 231 -1.24 -9.84 4.03
N TYR A 232 -0.84 -11.09 4.14
CA TYR A 232 -1.74 -12.25 4.10
C TYR A 232 -2.83 -12.20 5.17
N ILE A 233 -2.47 -11.90 6.41
CA ILE A 233 -3.43 -11.80 7.53
C ILE A 233 -4.33 -10.58 7.36
N ASP A 234 -3.80 -9.48 6.89
CA ASP A 234 -4.58 -8.27 6.60
C ASP A 234 -5.59 -8.53 5.46
N TYR A 235 -5.21 -9.28 4.43
CA TYR A 235 -6.10 -9.74 3.36
C TYR A 235 -7.24 -10.62 3.90
N LEU A 236 -6.94 -11.65 4.72
CA LEU A 236 -7.95 -12.52 5.33
C LEU A 236 -8.93 -11.77 6.23
N ASN A 237 -8.48 -10.71 6.89
CA ASN A 237 -9.31 -9.86 7.75
C ASN A 237 -10.08 -8.79 6.98
N GLY A 238 -10.00 -8.76 5.64
CA GLY A 238 -10.69 -7.79 4.78
C GLY A 238 -10.21 -6.36 4.99
N LYS A 239 -8.98 -6.14 5.45
CA LYS A 239 -8.41 -4.81 5.56
C LYS A 239 -8.18 -4.22 4.17
N PRO A 240 -8.43 -2.92 3.98
CA PRO A 240 -8.07 -2.25 2.74
C PRO A 240 -6.56 -2.35 2.54
N MET A 241 -6.14 -2.76 1.35
CA MET A 241 -4.74 -2.93 0.98
C MET A 241 -4.38 -1.97 -0.15
N ASN A 242 -3.15 -1.47 -0.14
CA ASN A 242 -2.63 -0.67 -1.25
C ASN A 242 -2.39 -1.56 -2.48
N GLU A 243 -2.44 -1.00 -3.68
CA GLU A 243 -2.21 -1.74 -4.93
C GLU A 243 -0.89 -2.54 -4.95
N THR A 244 0.13 -2.05 -4.27
CA THR A 244 1.45 -2.71 -4.15
C THR A 244 1.48 -3.88 -3.17
N ASP A 245 0.53 -3.95 -2.27
CA ASP A 245 0.46 -4.95 -1.19
C ASP A 245 -0.71 -5.93 -1.39
N CYS A 246 -1.53 -5.73 -2.46
CA CYS A 246 -2.60 -6.63 -2.85
C CYS A 246 -2.08 -7.96 -3.40
N PHE A 247 -2.89 -9.01 -3.23
CA PHE A 247 -2.66 -10.28 -3.89
C PHE A 247 -2.82 -10.14 -5.41
N ALA A 248 -1.73 -10.33 -6.14
CA ALA A 248 -1.67 -10.25 -7.61
C ALA A 248 -1.44 -11.62 -8.26
N GLY A 249 -1.89 -12.70 -7.63
CA GLY A 249 -1.73 -14.07 -8.13
C GLY A 249 -0.40 -14.73 -7.75
N GLU A 250 0.44 -14.08 -6.94
CA GLU A 250 1.71 -14.64 -6.47
C GLU A 250 1.79 -14.63 -4.94
N TYR A 251 2.23 -15.74 -4.36
CA TYR A 251 2.43 -15.92 -2.93
C TYR A 251 3.74 -16.63 -2.67
N MET A 252 4.67 -15.97 -1.96
CA MET A 252 5.99 -16.51 -1.61
C MET A 252 6.69 -17.22 -2.79
N SER A 253 6.63 -16.61 -4.00
CA SER A 253 6.98 -17.21 -5.29
C SER A 253 8.42 -17.71 -5.43
N GLN A 254 9.31 -17.38 -4.47
CA GLN A 254 10.67 -17.91 -4.42
C GLN A 254 10.77 -19.32 -3.81
N TYR A 255 9.67 -19.87 -3.28
CA TYR A 255 9.63 -21.21 -2.66
C TYR A 255 8.66 -22.13 -3.41
N SER A 256 9.06 -23.35 -3.73
CA SER A 256 8.26 -24.35 -4.44
C SER A 256 6.92 -24.64 -3.75
N TRP A 257 6.94 -24.74 -2.43
CA TRP A 257 5.75 -24.99 -1.61
C TRP A 257 4.79 -23.79 -1.53
N GLY A 258 5.24 -22.58 -1.92
CA GLY A 258 4.39 -21.39 -1.95
C GLY A 258 3.25 -21.51 -2.97
N GLU A 259 3.47 -22.16 -4.10
CA GLU A 259 2.43 -22.40 -5.11
C GLU A 259 1.29 -23.26 -4.57
N ASP A 260 1.56 -24.24 -3.71
CA ASP A 260 0.54 -25.09 -3.09
C ASP A 260 -0.38 -24.32 -2.11
N SER A 261 0.06 -23.15 -1.65
CA SER A 261 -0.68 -22.32 -0.72
C SER A 261 -1.59 -21.27 -1.41
N ILE A 262 -1.44 -21.06 -2.72
CA ILE A 262 -2.20 -20.07 -3.50
C ILE A 262 -3.71 -20.34 -3.47
N TYR A 263 -4.14 -21.60 -3.47
CA TYR A 263 -5.55 -21.99 -3.42
C TYR A 263 -6.34 -21.47 -2.21
N ARG A 264 -5.66 -20.87 -1.25
CA ARG A 264 -6.32 -20.24 -0.09
C ARG A 264 -6.84 -18.82 -0.41
N PHE A 265 -6.49 -18.27 -1.57
CA PHE A 265 -6.81 -16.91 -2.00
C PHE A 265 -7.85 -16.88 -3.15
N GLU A 266 -8.23 -18.03 -3.68
CA GLU A 266 -9.30 -18.23 -4.65
C GLU A 266 -10.64 -18.49 -3.93
#